data_4eccf1e2fa07b834323e44b9f62bcec4
#
_entry.id   4eccf1e2fa07b834323e44b9f62bcec4
#
_cell.length_a   1.000
_cell.length_b   1.000
_cell.length_c   1.000
_cell.angle_alpha   90.00
_cell.angle_beta   90.00
_cell.angle_gamma   90.00
#
_symmetry.space_group_name_H-M   'P 1'
#
loop_
_entity.id
_entity.type
_entity.pdbx_description
1 polymer ?
#
loop_
_entity_poly.entity_id
_entity_poly.type
_entity_poly.pdbx_seq_one_letter_code
_entity_poly.pdbx_strand_id
1 'polypeptide(L)'
;RESRLLIELRETLEREQVEDRRRVDELLATLEDLFTIVIVGEFNAGKSSLINALFGTKLRVEGPIPVDDRISILRYGETASQKQLSDFIIEQFYPIEFLRNITLVDTPGTNSIVQRHQEITEDFIPRADLILFVTSIDRPLSESERRFLEYIREWGKKVVFVLNKVDTKSDAELEQVTDYLKANTRTIFGFDPTIYPVAAKLALESKLGNLPPREWTRSRFESLEDYIFQVLSEKERVRIKLNAPLDTILSLAKKQVRMIESRREVLAADKQRIDSINEQLERARGDLVSNFKQFVVRIDNLLMDLERRGLDFLDRYVRIQHVMLLRDASRFREEFERQVFQGWKGSIDTTIQEAVDWLVKENMKLWNGTIEAFHRRAEADAKNDEIIGRVGREFAYNREEVYSRMRVNAEQRLSSYDVNVESRRIIDNAMRAVLHSFGLGAGALGLGYLLTTAVSSTAVDVTGLTAATMLLVTSFLILPYKRTKAKEEFTRRIEELRVQLKESLDRESTIEIDRMLRNITSAFEPYQRFYATESEKIDRFAAKLTAIDDEAREISAAVARL
;
A
#
# COMPACT_ATOMS: atom_id res chain seq x y z
N ARG A 1 -23.47 -12.48 -24.82
CA ARG A 1 -22.09 -12.40 -24.34
C ARG A 1 -21.81 -11.04 -23.68
N GLU A 2 -22.10 -9.93 -24.36
CA GLU A 2 -21.91 -8.58 -23.84
C GLU A 2 -22.60 -8.32 -22.51
N SER A 3 -23.90 -8.65 -22.40
CA SER A 3 -24.64 -8.49 -21.13
C SER A 3 -24.01 -9.27 -20.00
N ARG A 4 -23.51 -10.48 -20.27
CA ARG A 4 -22.80 -11.28 -19.27
C ARG A 4 -21.49 -10.61 -18.84
N LEU A 5 -20.72 -10.09 -19.80
CA LEU A 5 -19.45 -9.43 -19.53
C LEU A 5 -19.66 -8.13 -18.73
N LEU A 6 -20.71 -7.36 -19.04
CA LEU A 6 -21.10 -6.18 -18.25
C LEU A 6 -21.50 -6.54 -16.82
N ILE A 7 -22.24 -7.63 -16.63
CA ILE A 7 -22.61 -8.11 -15.29
C ILE A 7 -21.37 -8.51 -14.51
N GLU A 8 -20.43 -9.22 -15.12
CA GLU A 8 -19.18 -9.63 -14.48
C GLU A 8 -18.29 -8.43 -14.13
N LEU A 9 -18.20 -7.43 -15.02
CA LEU A 9 -17.53 -6.19 -14.73
C LEU A 9 -18.19 -5.44 -13.57
N ARG A 10 -19.53 -5.33 -13.58
CA ARG A 10 -20.30 -4.71 -12.50
C ARG A 10 -20.00 -5.35 -11.14
N GLU A 11 -20.09 -6.69 -11.05
CA GLU A 11 -19.81 -7.43 -9.82
C GLU A 11 -18.36 -7.26 -9.36
N THR A 12 -17.44 -7.17 -10.32
CA THR A 12 -16.01 -6.97 -10.04
C THR A 12 -15.76 -5.57 -9.47
N LEU A 13 -16.37 -4.53 -10.06
CA LEU A 13 -16.27 -3.14 -9.58
C LEU A 13 -17.00 -2.95 -8.23
N GLU A 14 -18.14 -3.64 -8.03
CA GLU A 14 -18.90 -3.58 -6.78
C GLU A 14 -18.10 -4.13 -5.59
N ARG A 15 -17.40 -5.25 -5.77
CA ARG A 15 -16.57 -5.88 -4.74
C ARG A 15 -15.41 -4.97 -4.30
N GLU A 16 -14.90 -4.14 -5.20
CA GLU A 16 -13.83 -3.21 -4.95
C GLU A 16 -14.33 -1.78 -4.64
N GLN A 17 -15.66 -1.61 -4.48
CA GLN A 17 -16.34 -0.34 -4.14
C GLN A 17 -15.98 0.82 -5.10
N VAL A 18 -15.82 0.51 -6.38
CA VAL A 18 -15.41 1.49 -7.38
C VAL A 18 -16.63 2.30 -7.88
N GLU A 19 -16.50 3.63 -7.90
CA GLU A 19 -17.56 4.56 -8.35
C GLU A 19 -18.02 4.30 -9.80
N ASP A 20 -17.14 3.76 -10.65
CA ASP A 20 -17.44 3.46 -12.06
C ASP A 20 -18.54 2.38 -12.26
N ARG A 21 -19.00 1.72 -11.20
CA ARG A 21 -20.12 0.77 -11.23
C ARG A 21 -21.37 1.40 -11.84
N ARG A 22 -21.71 2.65 -11.52
CA ARG A 22 -22.86 3.36 -12.08
C ARG A 22 -22.86 3.35 -13.61
N ARG A 23 -21.70 3.54 -14.22
CA ARG A 23 -21.55 3.51 -15.68
C ARG A 23 -21.93 2.17 -16.29
N VAL A 24 -21.61 1.08 -15.59
CA VAL A 24 -21.97 -0.28 -16.06
C VAL A 24 -23.46 -0.54 -15.88
N ASP A 25 -24.06 -0.07 -14.79
CA ASP A 25 -25.52 -0.18 -14.56
C ASP A 25 -26.31 0.58 -15.64
N GLU A 26 -25.86 1.78 -16.03
CA GLU A 26 -26.46 2.57 -17.11
C GLU A 26 -26.33 1.88 -18.48
N LEU A 27 -25.19 1.28 -18.80
CA LEU A 27 -25.01 0.50 -20.02
C LEU A 27 -25.94 -0.71 -20.06
N LEU A 28 -26.06 -1.44 -18.96
CA LEU A 28 -26.97 -2.59 -18.87
C LEU A 28 -28.42 -2.19 -19.10
N ALA A 29 -28.83 -1.03 -18.59
CA ALA A 29 -30.20 -0.53 -18.76
C ALA A 29 -30.51 -0.13 -20.22
N THR A 30 -29.50 0.17 -21.04
CA THR A 30 -29.66 0.71 -22.40
C THR A 30 -29.37 -0.29 -23.52
N LEU A 31 -28.96 -1.51 -23.19
CA LEU A 31 -28.61 -2.53 -24.20
C LEU A 31 -29.77 -2.84 -25.18
N GLU A 32 -31.00 -2.79 -24.71
CA GLU A 32 -32.23 -3.11 -25.49
C GLU A 32 -32.88 -1.88 -26.13
N ASP A 33 -32.34 -0.65 -25.85
CA ASP A 33 -32.89 0.57 -26.43
C ASP A 33 -32.64 0.64 -27.95
N LEU A 34 -33.45 1.47 -28.65
CA LEU A 34 -33.19 1.79 -30.05
C LEU A 34 -31.84 2.44 -30.23
N PHE A 35 -31.27 2.32 -31.43
CA PHE A 35 -30.00 3.01 -31.76
C PHE A 35 -30.11 4.50 -31.49
N THR A 36 -29.30 5.01 -30.59
CA THR A 36 -29.41 6.39 -30.09
C THR A 36 -28.29 7.27 -30.64
N ILE A 37 -28.67 8.32 -31.38
CA ILE A 37 -27.78 9.38 -31.86
C ILE A 37 -27.97 10.60 -30.97
N VAL A 38 -26.89 11.06 -30.36
CA VAL A 38 -26.89 12.27 -29.52
C VAL A 38 -26.18 13.40 -30.26
N ILE A 39 -26.87 14.52 -30.47
CA ILE A 39 -26.32 15.72 -31.11
C ILE A 39 -25.85 16.68 -30.03
N VAL A 40 -24.58 16.99 -30.02
CA VAL A 40 -23.94 17.88 -29.05
C VAL A 40 -23.16 19.00 -29.75
N GLY A 41 -22.91 20.10 -29.06
CA GLY A 41 -22.13 21.24 -29.57
C GLY A 41 -22.49 22.52 -28.87
N GLU A 42 -21.70 23.57 -29.08
CA GLU A 42 -21.96 24.90 -28.49
C GLU A 42 -23.29 25.51 -28.95
N PHE A 43 -23.72 26.53 -28.18
CA PHE A 43 -24.82 27.39 -28.62
C PHE A 43 -24.43 28.04 -29.95
N ASN A 44 -25.39 28.15 -30.88
CA ASN A 44 -25.17 28.66 -32.24
C ASN A 44 -24.22 27.84 -33.14
N ALA A 45 -23.77 26.65 -32.76
CA ALA A 45 -23.05 25.75 -33.67
C ALA A 45 -23.92 25.28 -34.84
N GLY A 46 -25.25 25.38 -34.71
CA GLY A 46 -26.22 25.05 -35.76
C GLY A 46 -26.83 23.65 -35.62
N LYS A 47 -26.96 23.12 -34.42
CA LYS A 47 -27.60 21.83 -34.13
C LYS A 47 -29.04 21.75 -34.65
N SER A 48 -29.84 22.76 -34.33
CA SER A 48 -31.25 22.83 -34.79
C SER A 48 -31.35 22.92 -36.33
N SER A 49 -30.47 23.68 -36.97
CA SER A 49 -30.42 23.76 -38.44
C SER A 49 -29.99 22.41 -39.05
N LEU A 50 -29.06 21.70 -38.40
CA LEU A 50 -28.64 20.34 -38.79
C LEU A 50 -29.85 19.38 -38.77
N ILE A 51 -30.60 19.35 -37.67
CA ILE A 51 -31.78 18.49 -37.51
C ILE A 51 -32.83 18.83 -38.56
N ASN A 52 -33.12 20.10 -38.72
CA ASN A 52 -34.09 20.55 -39.74
C ASN A 52 -33.63 20.17 -41.16
N ALA A 53 -32.34 20.30 -41.46
CA ALA A 53 -31.79 19.91 -42.77
C ALA A 53 -31.84 18.38 -42.99
N LEU A 54 -31.57 17.57 -41.97
CA LEU A 54 -31.69 16.11 -42.06
C LEU A 54 -33.09 15.69 -42.45
N PHE A 55 -34.12 16.25 -41.81
CA PHE A 55 -35.50 15.89 -42.07
C PHE A 55 -36.18 16.69 -43.17
N GLY A 56 -35.52 17.71 -43.71
CA GLY A 56 -36.07 18.55 -44.78
C GLY A 56 -37.30 19.37 -44.36
N THR A 57 -37.48 19.62 -43.07
CA THR A 57 -38.61 20.35 -42.51
C THR A 57 -38.22 21.11 -41.26
N LYS A 58 -38.89 22.23 -40.97
CA LYS A 58 -38.61 23.05 -39.78
C LYS A 58 -39.25 22.46 -38.53
N LEU A 59 -38.63 21.39 -37.99
CA LEU A 59 -39.03 20.77 -36.73
C LEU A 59 -38.59 21.57 -35.52
N ARG A 60 -37.45 22.24 -35.64
CA ARG A 60 -36.82 23.01 -34.55
C ARG A 60 -36.89 24.49 -34.87
N VAL A 61 -37.15 25.29 -33.84
CA VAL A 61 -37.14 26.76 -33.96
C VAL A 61 -35.70 27.22 -33.97
N GLU A 62 -35.33 28.02 -34.97
CA GLU A 62 -34.03 28.64 -35.11
C GLU A 62 -34.07 30.09 -34.62
N GLY A 63 -33.09 30.52 -33.84
CA GLY A 63 -33.02 31.91 -33.39
C GLY A 63 -31.67 32.29 -32.78
N PRO A 64 -31.36 33.60 -32.75
CA PRO A 64 -30.12 34.08 -32.10
C PRO A 64 -30.18 34.10 -30.57
N ILE A 65 -31.36 33.87 -30.00
CA ILE A 65 -31.59 33.78 -28.55
C ILE A 65 -31.93 32.31 -28.23
N PRO A 66 -31.48 31.75 -27.09
CA PRO A 66 -31.85 30.40 -26.69
C PRO A 66 -33.38 30.27 -26.63
N VAL A 67 -33.96 29.53 -27.59
CA VAL A 67 -35.41 29.35 -27.71
C VAL A 67 -35.89 28.12 -26.93
N ASP A 68 -35.03 27.13 -26.80
CA ASP A 68 -35.32 25.92 -26.04
C ASP A 68 -34.09 25.44 -25.27
N ASP A 69 -34.19 25.49 -23.97
CA ASP A 69 -33.13 25.11 -23.05
C ASP A 69 -33.26 23.63 -22.60
N ARG A 70 -34.21 22.90 -23.22
CA ARG A 70 -34.53 21.52 -22.86
C ARG A 70 -33.87 20.51 -23.81
N ILE A 71 -33.50 19.37 -23.25
CA ILE A 71 -33.10 18.20 -24.03
C ILE A 71 -34.35 17.66 -24.73
N SER A 72 -34.26 17.44 -26.04
CA SER A 72 -35.35 16.90 -26.80
C SER A 72 -35.02 15.53 -27.36
N ILE A 73 -35.84 14.55 -27.01
CA ILE A 73 -35.77 13.18 -27.51
C ILE A 73 -36.75 13.01 -28.65
N LEU A 74 -36.29 12.83 -29.88
CA LEU A 74 -37.12 12.64 -31.06
C LEU A 74 -37.27 11.15 -31.35
N ARG A 75 -38.53 10.71 -31.44
CA ARG A 75 -38.89 9.33 -31.70
C ARG A 75 -39.97 9.25 -32.79
N TYR A 76 -40.15 8.04 -33.31
CA TYR A 76 -41.25 7.78 -34.23
C TYR A 76 -42.62 7.82 -33.52
N GLY A 77 -43.58 8.45 -34.14
CA GLY A 77 -44.99 8.42 -33.78
C GLY A 77 -45.87 8.61 -35.00
N GLU A 78 -47.02 7.98 -35.06
CA GLU A 78 -47.96 8.10 -36.21
C GLU A 78 -48.47 9.53 -36.40
N THR A 79 -48.52 10.29 -35.30
CA THR A 79 -48.91 11.72 -35.30
C THR A 79 -47.91 12.53 -34.51
N ALA A 80 -47.70 13.77 -34.93
CA ALA A 80 -46.84 14.70 -34.19
C ALA A 80 -47.42 14.98 -32.80
N SER A 81 -46.68 14.66 -31.78
CA SER A 81 -47.05 14.85 -30.37
C SER A 81 -45.81 15.12 -29.49
N GLN A 82 -46.04 15.59 -28.29
CA GLN A 82 -44.98 15.79 -27.32
C GLN A 82 -45.40 15.37 -25.91
N LYS A 83 -44.44 14.90 -25.14
CA LYS A 83 -44.59 14.51 -23.74
C LYS A 83 -43.46 15.08 -22.93
N GLN A 84 -43.78 15.80 -21.89
CA GLN A 84 -42.76 16.29 -20.94
C GLN A 84 -42.38 15.14 -19.98
N LEU A 85 -41.10 14.81 -19.90
CA LEU A 85 -40.58 13.77 -19.01
C LEU A 85 -40.05 14.39 -17.70
N SER A 86 -39.42 15.58 -17.81
CA SER A 86 -38.97 16.40 -16.65
C SER A 86 -39.01 17.88 -17.03
N ASP A 87 -38.61 18.76 -16.10
CA ASP A 87 -38.53 20.20 -16.39
C ASP A 87 -37.53 20.50 -17.51
N PHE A 88 -36.57 19.63 -17.74
CA PHE A 88 -35.48 19.81 -18.69
C PHE A 88 -35.49 18.82 -19.87
N ILE A 89 -36.41 17.82 -19.88
CA ILE A 89 -36.45 16.77 -20.89
C ILE A 89 -37.85 16.70 -21.49
N ILE A 90 -37.92 16.79 -22.82
CA ILE A 90 -39.13 16.64 -23.59
C ILE A 90 -38.96 15.52 -24.62
N GLU A 91 -39.95 14.64 -24.72
CA GLU A 91 -40.03 13.61 -25.74
C GLU A 91 -40.97 14.08 -26.83
N GLN A 92 -40.53 14.04 -28.08
CA GLN A 92 -41.26 14.51 -29.24
C GLN A 92 -41.40 13.39 -30.25
N PHE A 93 -42.62 13.19 -30.74
CA PHE A 93 -42.93 12.13 -31.68
C PHE A 93 -43.24 12.76 -33.05
N TYR A 94 -42.69 12.15 -34.10
CA TYR A 94 -42.89 12.60 -35.47
C TYR A 94 -43.08 11.42 -36.42
N PRO A 95 -43.95 11.52 -37.46
CA PRO A 95 -44.16 10.45 -38.45
C PRO A 95 -43.04 10.43 -39.50
N ILE A 96 -41.80 10.31 -39.01
CA ILE A 96 -40.60 10.26 -39.84
C ILE A 96 -40.05 8.84 -39.80
N GLU A 97 -40.00 8.16 -40.94
CA GLU A 97 -39.64 6.76 -41.06
C GLU A 97 -38.28 6.44 -40.44
N PHE A 98 -37.31 7.34 -40.60
CA PHE A 98 -35.99 7.20 -40.00
C PHE A 98 -36.03 7.00 -38.48
N LEU A 99 -36.95 7.62 -37.78
CA LEU A 99 -37.11 7.53 -36.33
C LEU A 99 -37.70 6.23 -35.82
N ARG A 100 -38.18 5.30 -36.73
CA ARG A 100 -38.67 3.98 -36.30
C ARG A 100 -37.60 3.13 -35.62
N ASN A 101 -36.38 3.26 -36.07
CA ASN A 101 -35.28 2.43 -35.63
C ASN A 101 -34.19 3.20 -34.90
N ILE A 102 -34.36 4.53 -34.77
CA ILE A 102 -33.34 5.45 -34.21
C ILE A 102 -34.03 6.43 -33.27
N THR A 103 -33.41 6.63 -32.12
CA THR A 103 -33.74 7.76 -31.24
C THR A 103 -32.74 8.87 -31.50
N LEU A 104 -33.20 10.09 -31.74
CA LEU A 104 -32.35 11.26 -31.91
C LEU A 104 -32.50 12.16 -30.68
N VAL A 105 -31.39 12.48 -30.02
CA VAL A 105 -31.36 13.36 -28.85
C VAL A 105 -30.71 14.66 -29.24
N ASP A 106 -31.48 15.75 -29.18
CA ASP A 106 -30.96 17.12 -29.35
C ASP A 106 -30.70 17.77 -28.01
N THR A 107 -29.46 18.19 -27.81
CA THR A 107 -29.02 18.79 -26.55
C THR A 107 -28.96 20.33 -26.64
N PRO A 108 -29.27 21.07 -25.56
CA PRO A 108 -29.01 22.49 -25.51
C PRO A 108 -27.52 22.78 -25.67
N GLY A 109 -27.18 24.02 -26.07
CA GLY A 109 -25.77 24.42 -26.29
C GLY A 109 -24.93 24.34 -25.00
N THR A 110 -23.71 23.88 -25.13
CA THR A 110 -22.80 23.58 -23.98
C THR A 110 -22.41 24.80 -23.12
N ASN A 111 -22.77 26.05 -23.54
CA ASN A 111 -22.53 27.27 -22.76
C ASN A 111 -23.66 27.64 -21.79
N SER A 112 -24.73 26.86 -21.71
CA SER A 112 -25.85 27.14 -20.81
C SER A 112 -25.67 26.41 -19.48
N ILE A 113 -25.55 27.16 -18.39
CA ILE A 113 -25.55 26.80 -16.94
C ILE A 113 -25.03 25.40 -16.57
N VAL A 114 -24.06 25.36 -15.66
CA VAL A 114 -23.30 24.19 -15.16
C VAL A 114 -24.16 22.95 -14.84
N GLN A 115 -25.39 23.11 -14.36
CA GLN A 115 -26.28 21.99 -14.02
C GLN A 115 -26.77 21.20 -15.27
N ARG A 116 -26.98 21.85 -16.41
CA ARG A 116 -27.45 21.20 -17.64
C ARG A 116 -26.35 20.40 -18.35
N HIS A 117 -25.11 20.82 -18.20
CA HIS A 117 -23.96 20.02 -18.63
C HIS A 117 -23.93 18.66 -17.92
N GLN A 118 -24.27 18.65 -16.65
CA GLN A 118 -24.27 17.45 -15.84
C GLN A 118 -25.34 16.44 -16.31
N GLU A 119 -26.56 16.91 -16.58
CA GLU A 119 -27.64 16.04 -17.10
C GLU A 119 -27.32 15.46 -18.49
N ILE A 120 -26.77 16.27 -19.41
CA ILE A 120 -26.36 15.77 -20.73
C ILE A 120 -25.27 14.71 -20.59
N THR A 121 -24.28 14.99 -19.74
CA THR A 121 -23.13 14.12 -19.53
C THR A 121 -23.48 12.84 -18.77
N GLU A 122 -24.30 12.95 -17.76
CA GLU A 122 -24.63 11.80 -16.90
C GLU A 122 -25.72 10.89 -17.53
N ASP A 123 -26.74 11.46 -18.20
CA ASP A 123 -27.88 10.70 -18.67
C ASP A 123 -27.79 10.28 -20.15
N PHE A 124 -27.22 11.09 -21.03
CA PHE A 124 -27.30 10.87 -22.47
C PHE A 124 -26.01 10.39 -23.13
N ILE A 125 -24.84 10.85 -22.67
CA ILE A 125 -23.57 10.37 -23.24
C ILE A 125 -23.36 8.86 -23.00
N PRO A 126 -23.66 8.31 -21.80
CA PRO A 126 -23.58 6.87 -21.59
C PRO A 126 -24.47 6.07 -22.53
N ARG A 127 -25.66 6.60 -22.87
CA ARG A 127 -26.68 5.93 -23.70
C ARG A 127 -26.47 6.11 -25.21
N ALA A 128 -25.57 7.02 -25.60
CA ALA A 128 -25.27 7.27 -27.01
C ALA A 128 -24.58 6.06 -27.66
N ASP A 129 -25.10 5.63 -28.80
CA ASP A 129 -24.42 4.70 -29.72
C ASP A 129 -23.52 5.47 -30.69
N LEU A 130 -23.97 6.68 -31.08
CA LEU A 130 -23.25 7.61 -31.93
C LEU A 130 -23.41 9.05 -31.44
N ILE A 131 -22.32 9.79 -31.37
CA ILE A 131 -22.33 11.22 -31.04
C ILE A 131 -22.03 12.02 -32.30
N LEU A 132 -22.95 12.92 -32.68
CA LEU A 132 -22.70 13.94 -33.69
C LEU A 132 -22.25 15.24 -32.99
N PHE A 133 -20.97 15.50 -33.06
CA PHE A 133 -20.36 16.68 -32.45
C PHE A 133 -20.38 17.83 -33.45
N VAL A 134 -21.27 18.80 -33.23
CA VAL A 134 -21.48 19.96 -34.14
C VAL A 134 -20.67 21.13 -33.63
N THR A 135 -19.73 21.58 -34.45
CA THR A 135 -18.94 22.81 -34.20
C THR A 135 -19.06 23.78 -35.38
N SER A 136 -18.89 25.06 -35.15
CA SER A 136 -18.94 26.09 -36.18
C SER A 136 -17.57 26.38 -36.76
N ILE A 137 -17.48 26.61 -38.08
CA ILE A 137 -16.21 26.99 -38.72
C ILE A 137 -15.67 28.32 -38.20
N ASP A 138 -16.54 29.20 -37.69
CA ASP A 138 -16.14 30.51 -37.16
C ASP A 138 -15.36 30.41 -35.86
N ARG A 139 -15.64 29.36 -35.06
CA ARG A 139 -14.99 29.14 -33.78
C ARG A 139 -14.86 27.63 -33.50
N PRO A 140 -13.97 26.98 -34.24
CA PRO A 140 -13.81 25.53 -34.10
C PRO A 140 -13.08 25.17 -32.80
N LEU A 141 -13.62 24.22 -32.08
CA LEU A 141 -12.98 23.62 -30.89
C LEU A 141 -12.67 24.65 -29.79
N SER A 142 -13.70 25.29 -29.26
CA SER A 142 -13.58 26.13 -28.07
C SER A 142 -13.07 25.34 -26.87
N GLU A 143 -12.60 26.03 -25.83
CA GLU A 143 -12.11 25.38 -24.60
C GLU A 143 -13.21 24.56 -23.91
N SER A 144 -14.47 24.98 -23.93
CA SER A 144 -15.61 24.23 -23.44
C SER A 144 -15.87 22.96 -24.25
N GLU A 145 -15.79 23.07 -25.58
CA GLU A 145 -15.92 21.91 -26.48
C GLU A 145 -14.79 20.93 -26.28
N ARG A 146 -13.57 21.40 -26.09
CA ARG A 146 -12.42 20.52 -25.82
C ARG A 146 -12.58 19.71 -24.54
N ARG A 147 -12.95 20.36 -23.42
CA ARG A 147 -13.19 19.68 -22.15
C ARG A 147 -14.31 18.64 -22.26
N PHE A 148 -15.35 18.99 -23.03
CA PHE A 148 -16.46 18.09 -23.27
C PHE A 148 -16.05 16.87 -24.10
N LEU A 149 -15.18 17.03 -25.10
CA LEU A 149 -14.62 15.93 -25.88
C LEU A 149 -13.70 15.04 -25.02
N GLU A 150 -12.91 15.60 -24.13
CA GLU A 150 -12.10 14.84 -23.16
C GLU A 150 -12.99 13.95 -22.28
N TYR A 151 -14.14 14.46 -21.84
CA TYR A 151 -15.14 13.67 -21.11
C TYR A 151 -15.75 12.55 -21.97
N ILE A 152 -16.18 12.85 -23.22
CA ILE A 152 -16.72 11.86 -24.15
C ILE A 152 -15.71 10.71 -24.39
N ARG A 153 -14.43 11.05 -24.50
CA ARG A 153 -13.36 10.07 -24.66
C ARG A 153 -13.33 9.04 -23.54
N GLU A 154 -13.61 9.45 -22.30
CA GLU A 154 -13.65 8.54 -21.16
C GLU A 154 -14.71 7.44 -21.29
N TRP A 155 -15.77 7.70 -22.06
CA TRP A 155 -16.85 6.74 -22.34
C TRP A 155 -16.59 5.84 -23.56
N GLY A 156 -15.50 6.07 -24.30
CA GLY A 156 -15.18 5.27 -25.49
C GLY A 156 -16.22 5.37 -26.61
N LYS A 157 -16.99 6.46 -26.68
CA LYS A 157 -18.09 6.59 -27.66
C LYS A 157 -17.59 6.92 -29.05
N LYS A 158 -18.30 6.42 -30.08
CA LYS A 158 -18.06 6.80 -31.48
C LYS A 158 -18.51 8.24 -31.69
N VAL A 159 -17.58 9.09 -32.14
CA VAL A 159 -17.81 10.53 -32.40
C VAL A 159 -17.61 10.82 -33.88
N VAL A 160 -18.58 11.49 -34.48
CA VAL A 160 -18.51 12.05 -35.83
C VAL A 160 -18.61 13.57 -35.71
N PHE A 161 -17.68 14.29 -36.31
CA PHE A 161 -17.62 15.74 -36.27
C PHE A 161 -18.39 16.34 -37.45
N VAL A 162 -19.23 17.31 -37.14
CA VAL A 162 -19.94 18.10 -38.12
C VAL A 162 -19.43 19.53 -38.05
N LEU A 163 -18.57 19.93 -39.00
CA LEU A 163 -18.07 21.28 -39.13
C LEU A 163 -19.10 22.12 -39.94
N ASN A 164 -19.90 22.89 -39.22
CA ASN A 164 -21.04 23.60 -39.82
C ASN A 164 -20.71 25.04 -40.22
N LYS A 165 -21.57 25.64 -41.02
CA LYS A 165 -21.51 26.99 -41.56
C LYS A 165 -20.33 27.22 -42.53
N VAL A 166 -19.96 26.19 -43.28
CA VAL A 166 -18.81 26.26 -44.19
C VAL A 166 -19.03 27.19 -45.36
N ASP A 167 -20.28 27.56 -45.66
CA ASP A 167 -20.68 28.54 -46.67
C ASP A 167 -20.18 29.96 -46.39
N THR A 168 -19.73 30.24 -45.18
CA THR A 168 -19.23 31.55 -44.75
C THR A 168 -17.73 31.74 -45.02
N LYS A 169 -17.01 30.72 -45.48
CA LYS A 169 -15.56 30.69 -45.64
C LYS A 169 -15.16 30.25 -47.05
N SER A 170 -13.94 30.57 -47.42
CA SER A 170 -13.30 30.07 -48.65
C SER A 170 -12.84 28.62 -48.49
N ASP A 171 -12.59 27.92 -49.61
CA ASP A 171 -12.09 26.53 -49.58
C ASP A 171 -10.73 26.42 -48.89
N ALA A 172 -9.84 27.41 -49.04
CA ALA A 172 -8.56 27.43 -48.37
C ALA A 172 -8.69 27.57 -46.83
N GLU A 173 -9.59 28.42 -46.36
CA GLU A 173 -9.88 28.56 -44.93
C GLU A 173 -10.54 27.30 -44.37
N LEU A 174 -11.43 26.65 -45.15
CA LEU A 174 -12.06 25.39 -44.78
C LEU A 174 -11.02 24.28 -44.58
N GLU A 175 -10.04 24.18 -45.49
CA GLU A 175 -8.96 23.18 -45.38
C GLU A 175 -8.13 23.41 -44.10
N GLN A 176 -7.71 24.67 -43.87
CA GLN A 176 -6.95 25.04 -42.65
C GLN A 176 -7.71 24.68 -41.37
N VAL A 177 -9.00 25.01 -41.29
CA VAL A 177 -9.83 24.72 -40.10
C VAL A 177 -10.03 23.20 -39.95
N THR A 178 -10.22 22.47 -41.04
CA THR A 178 -10.38 21.03 -41.01
C THR A 178 -9.11 20.35 -40.50
N ASP A 179 -7.92 20.77 -40.93
CA ASP A 179 -6.65 20.23 -40.49
C ASP A 179 -6.36 20.60 -39.02
N TYR A 180 -6.68 21.80 -38.60
CA TYR A 180 -6.65 22.19 -37.18
C TYR A 180 -7.53 21.31 -36.33
N LEU A 181 -8.76 21.04 -36.76
CA LEU A 181 -9.71 20.18 -36.06
C LEU A 181 -9.18 18.72 -35.96
N LYS A 182 -8.65 18.17 -37.09
CA LYS A 182 -8.04 16.84 -37.13
C LYS A 182 -6.88 16.72 -36.15
N ALA A 183 -5.95 17.67 -36.17
CA ALA A 183 -4.76 17.63 -35.31
C ALA A 183 -5.13 17.64 -33.82
N ASN A 184 -6.05 18.52 -33.40
CA ASN A 184 -6.46 18.64 -32.01
C ASN A 184 -7.30 17.43 -31.55
N THR A 185 -8.23 16.94 -32.38
CA THR A 185 -9.05 15.75 -32.03
C THR A 185 -8.21 14.49 -32.01
N ARG A 186 -7.20 14.35 -32.88
CA ARG A 186 -6.24 13.26 -32.83
C ARG A 186 -5.46 13.24 -31.51
N THR A 187 -5.09 14.39 -30.99
CA THR A 187 -4.44 14.51 -29.66
C THR A 187 -5.37 14.05 -28.54
N ILE A 188 -6.67 14.35 -28.64
CA ILE A 188 -7.66 13.97 -27.63
C ILE A 188 -7.97 12.46 -27.70
N PHE A 189 -8.29 11.93 -28.87
CA PHE A 189 -8.82 10.56 -29.04
C PHE A 189 -7.77 9.52 -29.41
N GLY A 190 -6.59 9.93 -29.95
CA GLY A 190 -5.52 9.03 -30.39
C GLY A 190 -5.72 8.44 -31.79
N PHE A 191 -6.78 8.86 -32.52
CA PHE A 191 -7.07 8.43 -33.90
C PHE A 191 -7.59 9.62 -34.72
N ASP A 192 -7.60 9.45 -36.05
CA ASP A 192 -8.10 10.49 -36.95
C ASP A 192 -9.65 10.56 -36.93
N PRO A 193 -10.25 11.73 -36.64
CA PRO A 193 -11.69 11.87 -36.59
C PRO A 193 -12.33 11.84 -37.99
N THR A 194 -13.56 11.34 -38.08
CA THR A 194 -14.40 11.53 -39.25
C THR A 194 -15.05 12.91 -39.17
N ILE A 195 -14.80 13.79 -40.17
CA ILE A 195 -15.28 15.16 -40.18
C ILE A 195 -16.12 15.41 -41.44
N TYR A 196 -17.33 15.89 -41.28
CA TYR A 196 -18.22 16.33 -42.35
C TYR A 196 -18.34 17.85 -42.34
N PRO A 197 -17.72 18.55 -43.32
CA PRO A 197 -17.91 19.98 -43.48
C PRO A 197 -19.25 20.25 -44.20
N VAL A 198 -20.16 21.00 -43.54
CA VAL A 198 -21.52 21.23 -44.06
C VAL A 198 -21.99 22.69 -43.86
N ALA A 199 -22.95 23.11 -44.69
CA ALA A 199 -23.75 24.33 -44.46
C ALA A 199 -25.22 23.92 -44.25
N ALA A 200 -25.58 23.58 -43.01
CA ALA A 200 -26.87 22.97 -42.68
C ALA A 200 -28.07 23.92 -43.04
N LYS A 201 -27.91 25.22 -42.83
CA LYS A 201 -28.95 26.19 -43.20
C LYS A 201 -29.17 26.24 -44.71
N LEU A 202 -28.09 26.22 -45.47
CA LEU A 202 -28.16 26.22 -46.93
C LEU A 202 -28.80 24.94 -47.44
N ALA A 203 -28.48 23.79 -46.87
CA ALA A 203 -29.07 22.52 -47.16
C ALA A 203 -30.60 22.51 -46.89
N LEU A 204 -31.03 23.02 -45.74
CA LEU A 204 -32.45 23.13 -45.41
C LEU A 204 -33.22 23.95 -46.43
N GLU A 205 -32.75 25.15 -46.71
CA GLU A 205 -33.42 26.07 -47.63
C GLU A 205 -33.47 25.49 -49.08
N SER A 206 -32.43 24.73 -49.48
CA SER A 206 -32.44 23.98 -50.75
C SER A 206 -33.51 22.88 -50.78
N LYS A 207 -33.62 22.10 -49.70
CA LYS A 207 -34.65 21.03 -49.59
C LYS A 207 -36.08 21.58 -49.57
N LEU A 208 -36.27 22.78 -48.99
CA LEU A 208 -37.55 23.46 -48.98
C LEU A 208 -37.92 24.11 -50.33
N GLY A 209 -37.05 24.01 -51.34
CA GLY A 209 -37.26 24.63 -52.67
C GLY A 209 -37.05 26.15 -52.70
N ASN A 210 -36.51 26.74 -51.66
CA ASN A 210 -36.30 28.18 -51.56
C ASN A 210 -35.02 28.63 -52.28
N LEU A 211 -34.15 27.71 -52.67
CA LEU A 211 -32.86 27.96 -53.32
C LEU A 211 -32.64 27.10 -54.56
N PRO A 212 -31.82 27.54 -55.53
CA PRO A 212 -31.48 26.75 -56.72
C PRO A 212 -30.75 25.44 -56.38
N PRO A 213 -30.87 24.38 -57.22
CA PRO A 213 -30.22 23.09 -56.97
C PRO A 213 -28.71 23.13 -56.77
N ARG A 214 -28.02 24.12 -57.33
CA ARG A 214 -26.59 24.35 -57.13
C ARG A 214 -26.22 24.63 -55.67
N GLU A 215 -27.09 25.17 -54.87
CA GLU A 215 -26.85 25.49 -53.48
C GLU A 215 -26.91 24.21 -52.62
N TRP A 216 -27.63 23.15 -53.04
CA TRP A 216 -27.53 21.85 -52.43
C TRP A 216 -26.10 21.27 -52.49
N THR A 217 -25.50 21.27 -53.69
CA THR A 217 -24.11 20.79 -53.83
C THR A 217 -23.14 21.67 -53.04
N ARG A 218 -23.38 22.99 -53.02
CA ARG A 218 -22.53 23.93 -52.23
C ARG A 218 -22.67 23.72 -50.73
N SER A 219 -23.82 23.20 -50.26
CA SER A 219 -24.02 22.90 -48.84
C SER A 219 -23.14 21.77 -48.32
N ARG A 220 -22.59 20.92 -49.20
CA ARG A 220 -21.82 19.70 -48.90
C ARG A 220 -22.57 18.73 -47.98
N PHE A 221 -23.89 18.87 -47.84
CA PHE A 221 -24.71 18.13 -46.90
C PHE A 221 -24.93 16.67 -47.30
N GLU A 222 -24.89 16.38 -48.59
CA GLU A 222 -25.11 15.07 -49.17
C GLU A 222 -24.24 13.98 -48.52
N SER A 223 -22.95 14.22 -48.36
CA SER A 223 -22.02 13.24 -47.75
C SER A 223 -22.41 12.88 -46.30
N LEU A 224 -22.85 13.85 -45.51
CA LEU A 224 -23.34 13.58 -44.14
C LEU A 224 -24.68 12.89 -44.15
N GLU A 225 -25.57 13.26 -45.04
CA GLU A 225 -26.88 12.64 -45.22
C GLU A 225 -26.75 11.18 -45.65
N ASP A 226 -25.90 10.90 -46.61
CA ASP A 226 -25.57 9.55 -47.06
C ASP A 226 -24.97 8.72 -45.91
N TYR A 227 -24.05 9.30 -45.12
CA TYR A 227 -23.55 8.62 -43.94
C TYR A 227 -24.66 8.25 -42.96
N ILE A 228 -25.54 9.17 -42.64
CA ILE A 228 -26.59 8.97 -41.63
C ILE A 228 -27.67 7.99 -42.16
N PHE A 229 -28.10 8.12 -43.41
CA PHE A 229 -29.23 7.34 -43.94
C PHE A 229 -28.81 6.03 -44.64
N GLN A 230 -27.64 6.02 -45.29
CA GLN A 230 -27.20 4.87 -46.09
C GLN A 230 -26.13 4.04 -45.39
N VAL A 231 -25.10 4.70 -44.80
CA VAL A 231 -24.00 4.00 -44.12
C VAL A 231 -24.44 3.45 -42.76
N LEU A 232 -25.38 4.11 -42.05
CA LEU A 232 -26.07 3.51 -40.92
C LEU A 232 -27.13 2.49 -41.37
N SER A 233 -26.79 1.61 -42.34
CA SER A 233 -27.55 0.43 -42.67
C SER A 233 -27.84 -0.39 -41.41
N GLU A 234 -28.84 -1.26 -41.46
CA GLU A 234 -29.14 -2.13 -40.32
C GLU A 234 -27.88 -2.84 -39.77
N LYS A 235 -27.05 -3.34 -40.67
CA LYS A 235 -25.83 -4.04 -40.35
C LYS A 235 -24.80 -3.12 -39.60
N GLU A 236 -24.59 -1.92 -40.09
CA GLU A 236 -23.66 -0.96 -39.47
C GLU A 236 -24.18 -0.45 -38.11
N ARG A 237 -25.47 -0.20 -37.97
CA ARG A 237 -26.11 0.15 -36.71
C ARG A 237 -25.92 -0.94 -35.65
N VAL A 238 -26.16 -2.20 -36.04
CA VAL A 238 -25.96 -3.36 -35.16
C VAL A 238 -24.47 -3.40 -34.71
N ARG A 239 -23.55 -3.23 -35.66
CA ARG A 239 -22.12 -3.23 -35.35
C ARG A 239 -21.72 -2.12 -34.38
N ILE A 240 -22.18 -0.90 -34.57
CA ILE A 240 -21.90 0.23 -33.68
C ILE A 240 -22.54 -0.04 -32.32
N LYS A 241 -23.79 -0.49 -32.27
CA LYS A 241 -24.52 -0.77 -31.02
C LYS A 241 -23.86 -1.86 -30.20
N LEU A 242 -23.33 -2.90 -30.83
CA LEU A 242 -22.61 -3.97 -30.15
C LEU A 242 -21.19 -3.51 -29.68
N ASN A 243 -20.54 -2.62 -30.44
CA ASN A 243 -19.21 -2.14 -30.04
C ASN A 243 -19.26 -1.07 -28.93
N ALA A 244 -20.31 -0.25 -28.85
CA ALA A 244 -20.37 0.85 -27.88
C ALA A 244 -20.22 0.39 -26.40
N PRO A 245 -20.89 -0.69 -25.92
CA PRO A 245 -20.66 -1.25 -24.58
C PRO A 245 -19.24 -1.81 -24.42
N LEU A 246 -18.70 -2.48 -25.46
CA LEU A 246 -17.36 -3.06 -25.43
C LEU A 246 -16.30 -1.99 -25.32
N ASP A 247 -16.41 -0.92 -26.08
CA ASP A 247 -15.48 0.22 -26.00
C ASP A 247 -15.49 0.86 -24.60
N THR A 248 -16.65 0.95 -23.98
CA THR A 248 -16.78 1.44 -22.60
C THR A 248 -16.16 0.46 -21.60
N ILE A 249 -16.38 -0.84 -21.74
CA ILE A 249 -15.72 -1.89 -20.91
C ILE A 249 -14.20 -1.74 -20.99
N LEU A 250 -13.64 -1.66 -22.20
CA LEU A 250 -12.22 -1.53 -22.44
C LEU A 250 -11.64 -0.23 -21.83
N SER A 251 -12.38 0.89 -21.97
CA SER A 251 -12.00 2.16 -21.37
C SER A 251 -11.97 2.09 -19.84
N LEU A 252 -12.99 1.52 -19.22
CA LEU A 252 -13.07 1.33 -17.77
C LEU A 252 -11.99 0.37 -17.26
N ALA A 253 -11.79 -0.77 -17.92
CA ALA A 253 -10.74 -1.72 -17.58
C ALA A 253 -9.36 -1.05 -17.61
N LYS A 254 -9.06 -0.30 -18.67
CA LYS A 254 -7.79 0.44 -18.79
C LYS A 254 -7.61 1.51 -17.69
N LYS A 255 -8.69 2.20 -17.31
CA LYS A 255 -8.67 3.15 -16.19
C LYS A 255 -8.32 2.44 -14.88
N GLN A 256 -9.00 1.32 -14.59
CA GLN A 256 -8.79 0.56 -13.35
C GLN A 256 -7.39 -0.07 -13.29
N VAL A 257 -6.85 -0.56 -14.40
CA VAL A 257 -5.47 -1.07 -14.47
C VAL A 257 -4.46 -0.01 -14.05
N ARG A 258 -4.61 1.23 -14.54
CA ARG A 258 -3.72 2.34 -14.11
C ARG A 258 -3.82 2.64 -12.61
N MET A 259 -5.02 2.57 -12.02
CA MET A 259 -5.21 2.74 -10.58
C MET A 259 -4.55 1.59 -9.79
N ILE A 260 -4.64 0.36 -10.30
CA ILE A 260 -3.97 -0.81 -9.72
C ILE A 260 -2.45 -0.62 -9.73
N GLU A 261 -1.87 -0.18 -10.85
CA GLU A 261 -0.44 0.09 -10.97
C GLU A 261 0.04 1.11 -9.93
N SER A 262 -0.70 2.22 -9.77
CA SER A 262 -0.39 3.22 -8.74
C SER A 262 -0.46 2.65 -7.31
N ARG A 263 -1.47 1.81 -7.00
CA ARG A 263 -1.56 1.12 -5.70
C ARG A 263 -0.38 0.17 -5.47
N ARG A 264 0.01 -0.58 -6.51
CA ARG A 264 1.17 -1.50 -6.46
C ARG A 264 2.47 -0.75 -6.19
N GLU A 265 2.69 0.40 -6.81
CA GLU A 265 3.88 1.24 -6.57
C GLU A 265 3.97 1.67 -5.11
N VAL A 266 2.86 2.14 -4.52
CA VAL A 266 2.82 2.52 -3.10
C VAL A 266 3.10 1.34 -2.18
N LEU A 267 2.46 0.20 -2.42
CA LEU A 267 2.68 -1.01 -1.62
C LEU A 267 4.11 -1.55 -1.76
N ALA A 268 4.70 -1.49 -2.95
CA ALA A 268 6.08 -1.92 -3.17
C ALA A 268 7.07 -1.04 -2.39
N ALA A 269 6.86 0.27 -2.35
CA ALA A 269 7.68 1.18 -1.56
C ALA A 269 7.58 0.88 -0.05
N ASP A 270 6.38 0.61 0.43
CA ASP A 270 6.15 0.26 1.84
C ASP A 270 6.80 -1.08 2.21
N LYS A 271 6.73 -2.06 1.32
CA LYS A 271 7.42 -3.35 1.50
C LYS A 271 8.92 -3.17 1.62
N GLN A 272 9.52 -2.42 0.71
CA GLN A 272 10.97 -2.15 0.76
C GLN A 272 11.40 -1.50 2.08
N ARG A 273 10.56 -0.65 2.67
CA ARG A 273 10.82 -0.04 3.98
C ARG A 273 10.82 -1.08 5.09
N ILE A 274 9.81 -1.95 5.11
CA ILE A 274 9.73 -3.02 6.12
C ILE A 274 10.92 -3.96 5.99
N ASP A 275 11.27 -4.37 4.78
CA ASP A 275 12.42 -5.23 4.52
C ASP A 275 13.73 -4.57 4.99
N SER A 276 13.92 -3.27 4.70
CA SER A 276 15.06 -2.48 5.19
C SER A 276 15.13 -2.39 6.72
N ILE A 277 13.98 -2.26 7.39
CA ILE A 277 13.90 -2.26 8.86
C ILE A 277 14.33 -3.63 9.41
N ASN A 278 13.83 -4.71 8.84
CA ASN A 278 14.19 -6.06 9.26
C ASN A 278 15.70 -6.30 9.12
N GLU A 279 16.29 -5.88 8.01
CA GLU A 279 17.75 -5.95 7.83
C GLU A 279 18.53 -5.10 8.84
N GLN A 280 18.01 -3.92 9.19
CA GLN A 280 18.64 -3.07 10.22
C GLN A 280 18.55 -3.72 11.59
N LEU A 281 17.43 -4.35 11.94
CA LEU A 281 17.26 -5.06 13.20
C LEU A 281 18.17 -6.29 13.29
N GLU A 282 18.36 -7.04 12.21
CA GLU A 282 19.30 -8.16 12.19
C GLU A 282 20.75 -7.71 12.36
N ARG A 283 21.15 -6.59 11.74
CA ARG A 283 22.48 -6.01 11.97
C ARG A 283 22.64 -5.56 13.41
N ALA A 284 21.64 -4.85 13.95
CA ALA A 284 21.63 -4.42 15.35
C ALA A 284 21.70 -5.60 16.33
N ARG A 285 21.07 -6.73 16.00
CA ARG A 285 21.20 -7.98 16.75
C ARG A 285 22.65 -8.42 16.89
N GLY A 286 23.37 -8.47 15.78
CA GLY A 286 24.79 -8.82 15.76
C GLY A 286 25.64 -7.89 16.63
N ASP A 287 25.40 -6.58 16.52
CA ASP A 287 26.10 -5.55 17.29
C ASP A 287 25.78 -5.65 18.79
N LEU A 288 24.52 -5.85 19.17
CA LEU A 288 24.12 -6.01 20.57
C LEU A 288 24.74 -7.24 21.21
N VAL A 289 24.71 -8.38 20.53
CA VAL A 289 25.35 -9.62 21.03
C VAL A 289 26.87 -9.44 21.17
N SER A 290 27.51 -8.81 20.19
CA SER A 290 28.94 -8.54 20.22
C SER A 290 29.33 -7.57 21.35
N ASN A 291 28.59 -6.49 21.51
CA ASN A 291 28.87 -5.49 22.54
C ASN A 291 28.55 -6.01 23.96
N PHE A 292 27.58 -6.91 24.12
CA PHE A 292 27.26 -7.50 25.42
C PHE A 292 28.45 -8.31 25.97
N LYS A 293 29.28 -8.90 25.11
CA LYS A 293 30.46 -9.68 25.50
C LYS A 293 31.43 -8.92 26.39
N GLN A 294 31.48 -7.56 26.29
CA GLN A 294 32.32 -6.76 27.19
C GLN A 294 31.98 -6.95 28.69
N PHE A 295 30.67 -7.12 28.98
CA PHE A 295 30.24 -7.37 30.36
C PHE A 295 30.60 -8.78 30.80
N VAL A 296 30.48 -9.78 29.91
CA VAL A 296 30.89 -11.15 30.16
C VAL A 296 32.39 -11.22 30.48
N VAL A 297 33.23 -10.49 29.71
CA VAL A 297 34.68 -10.37 29.97
C VAL A 297 34.98 -9.68 31.31
N ARG A 298 34.21 -8.66 31.68
CA ARG A 298 34.38 -7.98 32.99
C ARG A 298 34.07 -8.94 34.15
N ILE A 299 33.02 -9.75 34.04
CA ILE A 299 32.67 -10.76 35.03
C ILE A 299 33.73 -11.86 35.07
N ASP A 300 34.24 -12.30 33.94
CA ASP A 300 35.34 -13.28 33.88
C ASP A 300 36.62 -12.75 34.62
N ASN A 301 36.94 -11.46 34.41
CA ASN A 301 38.06 -10.82 35.13
C ASN A 301 37.84 -10.77 36.66
N LEU A 302 36.58 -10.56 37.12
CA LEU A 302 36.26 -10.62 38.55
C LEU A 302 36.43 -12.03 39.12
N LEU A 303 36.17 -13.07 38.35
CA LEU A 303 36.38 -14.45 38.74
C LEU A 303 37.88 -14.81 38.74
N MET A 304 38.64 -14.34 37.77
CA MET A 304 40.10 -14.49 37.80
C MET A 304 40.74 -13.81 38.99
N ASP A 305 40.28 -12.60 39.39
CA ASP A 305 40.73 -11.94 40.59
C ASP A 305 40.35 -12.70 41.85
N LEU A 306 39.16 -13.26 41.90
CA LEU A 306 38.72 -14.18 42.98
C LEU A 306 39.64 -15.39 43.08
N GLU A 307 39.96 -16.04 41.97
CA GLU A 307 40.90 -17.16 41.90
C GLU A 307 42.26 -16.80 42.47
N ARG A 308 42.83 -15.66 42.00
CA ARG A 308 44.12 -15.18 42.47
C ARG A 308 44.12 -14.92 43.98
N ARG A 309 43.08 -14.25 44.52
CA ARG A 309 42.96 -13.99 45.97
C ARG A 309 42.85 -15.29 46.77
N GLY A 310 42.11 -16.28 46.24
CA GLY A 310 41.97 -17.58 46.88
C GLY A 310 43.28 -18.38 46.91
N LEU A 311 44.00 -18.40 45.78
CA LEU A 311 45.31 -19.04 45.70
C LEU A 311 46.34 -18.37 46.63
N ASP A 312 46.39 -17.02 46.68
CA ASP A 312 47.24 -16.26 47.58
C ASP A 312 46.91 -16.55 49.08
N PHE A 313 45.60 -16.64 49.39
CA PHE A 313 45.15 -17.02 50.73
C PHE A 313 45.62 -18.43 51.11
N LEU A 314 45.46 -19.41 50.23
CA LEU A 314 45.90 -20.80 50.46
C LEU A 314 47.43 -20.86 50.62
N ASP A 315 48.20 -20.11 49.84
CA ASP A 315 49.65 -20.03 49.97
C ASP A 315 50.11 -19.40 51.28
N ARG A 316 49.37 -18.43 51.80
CA ARG A 316 49.71 -17.74 53.04
C ARG A 316 49.28 -18.52 54.27
N TYR A 317 48.06 -19.08 54.28
CA TYR A 317 47.50 -19.63 55.51
C TYR A 317 47.63 -21.15 55.62
N VAL A 318 47.84 -21.92 54.54
CA VAL A 318 48.09 -23.35 54.58
C VAL A 318 49.61 -23.58 54.77
N ARG A 319 50.11 -23.15 55.92
CA ARG A 319 51.51 -23.30 56.34
C ARG A 319 51.59 -23.77 57.81
N ILE A 320 52.70 -24.38 58.18
CA ILE A 320 52.96 -24.87 59.54
C ILE A 320 52.78 -23.74 60.58
N GLN A 321 53.13 -22.51 60.24
CA GLN A 321 53.01 -21.34 61.12
C GLN A 321 51.57 -21.00 61.52
N HIS A 322 50.59 -21.45 60.76
CA HIS A 322 49.17 -21.19 60.96
C HIS A 322 48.37 -22.44 61.37
N VAL A 323 49.02 -23.47 61.90
CA VAL A 323 48.37 -24.75 62.33
C VAL A 323 47.21 -24.51 63.32
N MET A 324 47.33 -23.49 64.20
CA MET A 324 46.26 -23.12 65.15
C MET A 324 45.00 -22.66 64.44
N LEU A 325 45.13 -21.88 63.34
CA LEU A 325 44.00 -21.45 62.51
C LEU A 325 43.42 -22.61 61.70
N LEU A 326 44.26 -23.49 61.19
CA LEU A 326 43.87 -24.69 60.43
C LEU A 326 43.12 -25.71 61.32
N ARG A 327 43.34 -25.71 62.63
CA ARG A 327 42.64 -26.56 63.58
C ARG A 327 41.23 -26.07 63.90
N ASP A 328 40.93 -24.76 63.76
CA ASP A 328 39.62 -24.16 63.93
C ASP A 328 38.99 -23.91 62.56
N ALA A 329 38.20 -24.86 62.08
CA ALA A 329 37.54 -24.83 60.79
C ALA A 329 36.61 -23.61 60.62
N SER A 330 36.01 -23.12 61.73
CA SER A 330 35.09 -21.98 61.68
C SER A 330 35.86 -20.67 61.43
N ARG A 331 36.94 -20.43 62.17
CA ARG A 331 37.80 -19.24 62.00
C ARG A 331 38.50 -19.24 60.66
N PHE A 332 38.95 -20.41 60.19
CA PHE A 332 39.56 -20.51 58.86
C PHE A 332 38.55 -20.11 57.75
N ARG A 333 37.34 -20.57 57.88
CA ARG A 333 36.26 -20.22 56.94
C ARG A 333 35.92 -18.74 56.97
N GLU A 334 35.73 -18.15 58.14
CA GLU A 334 35.43 -16.72 58.27
C GLU A 334 36.54 -15.86 57.67
N GLU A 335 37.79 -16.20 57.88
CA GLU A 335 38.94 -15.50 57.35
C GLU A 335 39.06 -15.68 55.83
N PHE A 336 38.75 -16.87 55.32
CA PHE A 336 38.70 -17.12 53.90
C PHE A 336 37.57 -16.31 53.24
N GLU A 337 36.37 -16.35 53.78
CA GLU A 337 35.23 -15.55 53.29
C GLU A 337 35.57 -14.03 53.31
N ARG A 338 36.14 -13.56 54.37
CA ARG A 338 36.53 -12.16 54.53
C ARG A 338 37.58 -11.70 53.51
N GLN A 339 38.64 -12.48 53.32
CA GLN A 339 39.75 -12.08 52.45
C GLN A 339 39.55 -12.38 50.99
N VAL A 340 38.81 -13.43 50.65
CA VAL A 340 38.67 -13.89 49.28
C VAL A 340 37.35 -13.40 48.67
N PHE A 341 36.23 -13.52 49.39
CA PHE A 341 34.90 -13.17 48.83
C PHE A 341 34.42 -11.78 49.19
N GLN A 342 35.10 -11.01 50.02
CA GLN A 342 34.67 -9.66 50.40
C GLN A 342 34.50 -8.75 49.17
N GLY A 343 33.29 -8.19 48.99
CA GLY A 343 32.95 -7.26 47.88
C GLY A 343 32.73 -7.95 46.53
N TRP A 344 33.17 -9.20 46.37
CA TRP A 344 33.09 -9.90 45.05
C TRP A 344 31.64 -10.05 44.54
N LYS A 345 30.72 -10.51 45.39
CA LYS A 345 29.31 -10.68 45.03
C LYS A 345 28.70 -9.36 44.57
N GLY A 346 28.92 -8.29 45.32
CA GLY A 346 28.44 -6.96 44.97
C GLY A 346 29.00 -6.45 43.64
N SER A 347 30.26 -6.75 43.33
CA SER A 347 30.87 -6.36 42.06
C SER A 347 30.26 -7.10 40.86
N ILE A 348 29.93 -8.39 41.01
CA ILE A 348 29.19 -9.14 39.96
C ILE A 348 27.79 -8.58 39.78
N ASP A 349 27.03 -8.41 40.87
CA ASP A 349 25.67 -7.85 40.83
C ASP A 349 25.64 -6.49 40.12
N THR A 350 26.59 -5.59 40.47
CA THR A 350 26.73 -4.28 39.83
C THR A 350 27.02 -4.43 38.33
N THR A 351 27.95 -5.32 37.95
CA THR A 351 28.30 -5.52 36.52
C THR A 351 27.15 -6.07 35.72
N ILE A 352 26.36 -7.00 36.27
CA ILE A 352 25.14 -7.54 35.63
C ILE A 352 24.09 -6.41 35.49
N GLN A 353 23.91 -5.61 36.52
CA GLN A 353 22.99 -4.49 36.48
C GLN A 353 23.35 -3.46 35.40
N GLU A 354 24.63 -3.08 35.33
CA GLU A 354 25.12 -2.21 34.26
C GLU A 354 24.90 -2.80 32.85
N ALA A 355 25.07 -4.12 32.69
CA ALA A 355 24.84 -4.80 31.43
C ALA A 355 23.36 -4.75 31.02
N VAL A 356 22.44 -4.94 31.97
CA VAL A 356 20.99 -4.85 31.74
C VAL A 356 20.57 -3.43 31.41
N ASP A 357 21.04 -2.44 32.18
CA ASP A 357 20.74 -1.02 31.94
C ASP A 357 21.22 -0.57 30.55
N TRP A 358 22.42 -1.03 30.16
CA TRP A 358 22.93 -0.79 28.81
C TRP A 358 22.04 -1.42 27.74
N LEU A 359 21.65 -2.68 27.92
CA LEU A 359 20.81 -3.39 26.95
C LEU A 359 19.45 -2.70 26.77
N VAL A 360 18.82 -2.26 27.86
CA VAL A 360 17.57 -1.51 27.83
C VAL A 360 17.70 -0.19 27.08
N LYS A 361 18.78 0.55 27.36
CA LYS A 361 19.06 1.83 26.70
C LYS A 361 19.25 1.66 25.19
N GLU A 362 19.98 0.65 24.76
CA GLU A 362 20.18 0.38 23.34
C GLU A 362 18.89 -0.08 22.66
N ASN A 363 18.06 -0.91 23.33
CA ASN A 363 16.74 -1.29 22.84
C ASN A 363 15.84 -0.07 22.63
N MET A 364 15.79 0.86 23.59
CA MET A 364 15.01 2.10 23.45
C MET A 364 15.48 2.98 22.28
N LYS A 365 16.78 3.06 22.05
CA LYS A 365 17.32 3.76 20.88
C LYS A 365 16.87 3.13 19.57
N LEU A 366 16.98 1.80 19.47
CA LEU A 366 16.52 1.05 18.28
C LEU A 366 15.02 1.23 18.06
N TRP A 367 14.23 1.12 19.13
CA TRP A 367 12.79 1.31 19.07
C TRP A 367 12.42 2.68 18.51
N ASN A 368 12.90 3.75 19.16
CA ASN A 368 12.60 5.11 18.76
C ASN A 368 13.10 5.41 17.34
N GLY A 369 14.35 5.04 17.03
CA GLY A 369 14.93 5.26 15.72
C GLY A 369 14.16 4.55 14.59
N THR A 370 13.74 3.32 14.82
CA THR A 370 13.05 2.49 13.82
C THR A 370 11.61 2.97 13.60
N ILE A 371 10.85 3.17 14.69
CA ILE A 371 9.45 3.59 14.62
C ILE A 371 9.32 5.00 14.07
N GLU A 372 10.11 5.96 14.58
CA GLU A 372 10.08 7.34 14.10
C GLU A 372 10.53 7.47 12.63
N ALA A 373 11.55 6.72 12.22
CA ALA A 373 12.01 6.73 10.83
C ALA A 373 10.92 6.21 9.89
N PHE A 374 10.19 5.18 10.30
CA PHE A 374 9.06 4.64 9.55
C PHE A 374 7.92 5.67 9.42
N HIS A 375 7.50 6.28 10.54
CA HIS A 375 6.41 7.26 10.54
C HIS A 375 6.72 8.52 9.74
N ARG A 376 7.90 9.13 9.92
CA ARG A 376 8.29 10.34 9.17
C ARG A 376 8.25 10.13 7.66
N ARG A 377 8.68 8.97 7.18
CA ARG A 377 8.65 8.65 5.75
C ARG A 377 7.22 8.37 5.26
N ALA A 378 6.41 7.69 6.05
CA ALA A 378 5.01 7.43 5.71
C ALA A 378 4.17 8.73 5.62
N GLU A 379 4.39 9.68 6.54
CA GLU A 379 3.76 11.00 6.50
C GLU A 379 4.25 11.87 5.32
N ALA A 380 5.52 11.77 4.95
CA ALA A 380 6.05 12.49 3.79
C ALA A 380 5.41 12.01 2.48
N ASP A 381 5.18 10.70 2.35
CA ASP A 381 4.53 10.13 1.16
C ASP A 381 3.03 10.41 1.13
N ALA A 382 2.35 10.43 2.30
CA ALA A 382 0.94 10.79 2.39
C ALA A 382 0.65 12.24 1.98
N LYS A 383 1.62 13.14 2.12
CA LYS A 383 1.54 14.54 1.67
C LYS A 383 1.78 14.72 0.17
N ASN A 384 2.16 13.69 -0.55
CA ASN A 384 2.36 13.77 -1.99
C ASN A 384 1.01 13.63 -2.72
N ASP A 385 0.33 14.75 -2.96
CA ASP A 385 -1.00 14.85 -3.58
C ASP A 385 -1.10 14.08 -4.92
N GLU A 386 -0.02 13.98 -5.67
CA GLU A 386 0.01 13.26 -6.94
C GLU A 386 -0.14 11.74 -6.75
N ILE A 387 0.45 11.19 -5.69
CA ILE A 387 0.30 9.77 -5.33
C ILE A 387 -1.10 9.51 -4.78
N ILE A 388 -1.60 10.38 -3.89
CA ILE A 388 -2.95 10.26 -3.31
C ILE A 388 -4.03 10.36 -4.40
N GLY A 389 -3.87 11.26 -5.37
CA GLY A 389 -4.80 11.40 -6.48
C GLY A 389 -4.89 10.15 -7.38
N ARG A 390 -3.82 9.32 -7.42
CA ARG A 390 -3.77 8.06 -8.19
C ARG A 390 -4.30 6.85 -7.42
N VAL A 391 -4.18 6.89 -6.09
CA VAL A 391 -4.54 5.76 -5.20
C VAL A 391 -5.96 5.93 -4.76
N GLY A 392 -6.95 5.39 -5.01
CA GLY A 392 -8.33 5.63 -4.56
C GLY A 392 -8.42 6.00 -3.07
N ARG A 393 -9.33 6.90 -2.74
CA ARG A 393 -9.47 7.52 -1.40
C ARG A 393 -9.59 6.49 -0.27
N GLU A 394 -10.30 5.41 -0.50
CA GLU A 394 -10.50 4.35 0.48
C GLU A 394 -9.19 3.62 0.82
N PHE A 395 -8.40 3.29 -0.19
CA PHE A 395 -7.09 2.66 0.03
C PHE A 395 -6.16 3.57 0.85
N ALA A 396 -6.10 4.87 0.50
CA ALA A 396 -5.31 5.85 1.25
C ALA A 396 -5.77 5.96 2.70
N TYR A 397 -7.08 6.02 2.94
CA TYR A 397 -7.67 6.07 4.30
C TYR A 397 -7.34 4.80 5.11
N ASN A 398 -7.52 3.61 4.54
CA ASN A 398 -7.22 2.35 5.22
C ASN A 398 -5.74 2.22 5.57
N ARG A 399 -4.85 2.66 4.68
CA ARG A 399 -3.41 2.70 4.91
C ARG A 399 -3.05 3.63 6.09
N GLU A 400 -3.61 4.82 6.14
CA GLU A 400 -3.39 5.79 7.21
C GLU A 400 -3.94 5.30 8.55
N GLU A 401 -5.12 4.67 8.56
CA GLU A 401 -5.68 4.05 9.77
C GLU A 401 -4.78 2.95 10.32
N VAL A 402 -4.21 2.11 9.46
CA VAL A 402 -3.24 1.07 9.86
C VAL A 402 -1.99 1.69 10.45
N TYR A 403 -1.47 2.77 9.87
CA TYR A 403 -0.32 3.50 10.43
C TYR A 403 -0.62 4.09 11.82
N SER A 404 -1.79 4.70 11.98
CA SER A 404 -2.24 5.26 13.27
C SER A 404 -2.34 4.17 14.34
N ARG A 405 -2.95 3.03 14.03
CA ARG A 405 -3.03 1.88 14.96
C ARG A 405 -1.65 1.32 15.31
N MET A 406 -0.76 1.26 14.33
CA MET A 406 0.60 0.79 14.54
C MET A 406 1.36 1.71 15.51
N ARG A 407 1.22 3.03 15.37
CA ARG A 407 1.81 4.02 16.26
C ARG A 407 1.30 3.87 17.71
N VAL A 408 -0.02 3.77 17.89
CA VAL A 408 -0.63 3.59 19.22
C VAL A 408 -0.15 2.30 19.87
N ASN A 409 -0.09 1.20 19.13
CA ASN A 409 0.42 -0.09 19.64
C ASN A 409 1.89 0.01 20.03
N ALA A 410 2.70 0.72 19.24
CA ALA A 410 4.12 0.93 19.53
C ALA A 410 4.30 1.74 20.82
N GLU A 411 3.58 2.84 20.99
CA GLU A 411 3.61 3.68 22.20
C GLU A 411 3.13 2.91 23.44
N GLN A 412 2.08 2.09 23.34
CA GLN A 412 1.60 1.25 24.45
C GLN A 412 2.63 0.19 24.86
N ARG A 413 3.28 -0.46 23.91
CA ARG A 413 4.32 -1.45 24.20
C ARG A 413 5.54 -0.82 24.86
N LEU A 414 5.93 0.37 24.43
CA LEU A 414 7.02 1.12 25.06
C LEU A 414 6.67 1.52 26.49
N SER A 415 5.46 2.01 26.75
CA SER A 415 5.04 2.43 28.10
C SER A 415 4.81 1.24 29.06
N SER A 416 4.50 0.05 28.54
CA SER A 416 4.33 -1.17 29.34
C SER A 416 5.65 -1.91 29.65
N TYR A 417 6.78 -1.48 29.08
CA TYR A 417 8.08 -2.10 29.30
C TYR A 417 8.65 -1.68 30.67
N ASP A 418 8.50 -2.56 31.67
CA ASP A 418 9.05 -2.34 33.01
C ASP A 418 10.51 -2.80 33.10
N VAL A 419 11.41 -1.83 33.01
CA VAL A 419 12.87 -2.01 33.13
C VAL A 419 13.25 -2.77 34.41
N ASN A 420 12.58 -2.51 35.52
CA ASN A 420 12.91 -3.12 36.81
C ASN A 420 12.53 -4.61 36.87
N VAL A 421 11.41 -4.99 36.25
CA VAL A 421 10.95 -6.39 36.20
C VAL A 421 11.90 -7.21 35.31
N GLU A 422 12.24 -6.72 34.13
CA GLU A 422 13.13 -7.44 33.22
C GLU A 422 14.57 -7.53 33.74
N SER A 423 15.08 -6.45 34.36
CA SER A 423 16.39 -6.48 35.02
C SER A 423 16.48 -7.54 36.12
N ARG A 424 15.47 -7.60 37.01
CA ARG A 424 15.40 -8.61 38.07
C ARG A 424 15.40 -10.02 37.51
N ARG A 425 14.69 -10.28 36.42
CA ARG A 425 14.62 -11.60 35.80
C ARG A 425 15.98 -12.08 35.28
N ILE A 426 16.75 -11.21 34.63
CA ILE A 426 18.10 -11.56 34.13
C ILE A 426 19.06 -11.80 35.31
N ILE A 427 19.01 -10.94 36.33
CA ILE A 427 19.81 -11.08 37.55
C ILE A 427 19.47 -12.40 38.27
N ASP A 428 18.19 -12.70 38.46
CA ASP A 428 17.75 -13.92 39.14
C ASP A 428 18.13 -15.21 38.37
N ASN A 429 18.12 -15.18 37.03
CA ASN A 429 18.54 -16.32 36.23
C ASN A 429 20.06 -16.52 36.28
N ALA A 430 20.85 -15.46 36.19
CA ALA A 430 22.30 -15.54 36.33
C ALA A 430 22.70 -16.01 37.75
N MET A 431 22.04 -15.45 38.79
CA MET A 431 22.28 -15.86 40.18
C MET A 431 21.87 -17.31 40.46
N ARG A 432 20.77 -17.80 39.85
CA ARG A 432 20.40 -19.24 39.97
C ARG A 432 21.47 -20.14 39.38
N ALA A 433 22.07 -19.78 38.25
CA ALA A 433 23.17 -20.54 37.68
C ALA A 433 24.37 -20.59 38.62
N VAL A 434 24.73 -19.47 39.27
CA VAL A 434 25.78 -19.41 40.30
C VAL A 434 25.45 -20.29 41.50
N LEU A 435 24.23 -20.22 42.04
CA LEU A 435 23.79 -21.00 43.19
C LEU A 435 23.76 -22.53 42.91
N HIS A 436 23.35 -22.91 41.68
CA HIS A 436 23.38 -24.31 41.25
C HIS A 436 24.81 -24.89 41.17
N SER A 437 25.77 -24.08 40.74
CA SER A 437 27.18 -24.47 40.62
C SER A 437 27.84 -24.76 41.97
N PHE A 438 27.36 -24.12 43.03
CA PHE A 438 27.88 -24.35 44.40
C PHE A 438 27.14 -25.45 45.18
N GLY A 439 26.14 -26.14 44.59
CA GLY A 439 25.39 -27.25 45.18
C GLY A 439 24.67 -26.84 46.46
N LEU A 440 23.32 -26.79 46.41
CA LEU A 440 22.43 -26.59 47.54
C LEU A 440 22.47 -25.21 48.20
N GLY A 441 21.72 -24.25 47.68
CA GLY A 441 21.05 -23.17 48.43
C GLY A 441 21.82 -22.30 49.44
N ALA A 442 23.09 -22.53 49.59
CA ALA A 442 23.93 -21.86 50.59
C ALA A 442 25.23 -21.35 49.99
N GLY A 443 25.11 -20.34 49.09
CA GLY A 443 26.18 -19.41 48.65
C GLY A 443 27.65 -19.80 48.91
N ALA A 444 28.50 -18.83 48.97
CA ALA A 444 29.94 -18.93 49.26
C ALA A 444 30.35 -19.89 50.43
N LEU A 445 29.38 -20.33 51.23
CA LEU A 445 29.56 -21.25 52.35
C LEU A 445 29.98 -22.65 51.91
N GLY A 446 29.60 -23.13 50.70
CA GLY A 446 29.94 -24.46 50.22
C GLY A 446 31.42 -24.68 49.94
N LEU A 447 32.07 -23.69 49.31
CA LEU A 447 33.52 -23.74 49.03
C LEU A 447 34.38 -23.67 50.30
N GLY A 448 34.00 -22.79 51.24
CA GLY A 448 34.69 -22.71 52.55
C GLY A 448 34.58 -24.01 53.34
N TYR A 449 33.42 -24.67 53.32
CA TYR A 449 33.20 -25.97 54.01
C TYR A 449 34.01 -27.12 53.38
N LEU A 450 34.03 -27.22 52.06
CA LEU A 450 34.82 -28.22 51.35
C LEU A 450 36.31 -28.07 51.57
N LEU A 451 36.82 -26.83 51.57
CA LEU A 451 38.25 -26.56 51.86
C LEU A 451 38.60 -26.84 53.32
N THR A 452 37.73 -26.50 54.27
CA THR A 452 37.94 -26.80 55.69
C THR A 452 37.92 -28.30 55.98
N THR A 453 37.02 -29.05 55.37
CA THR A 453 36.98 -30.53 55.55
C THR A 453 38.19 -31.19 54.91
N ALA A 454 38.67 -30.73 53.75
CA ALA A 454 39.90 -31.25 53.12
C ALA A 454 41.18 -30.95 53.97
N VAL A 455 41.17 -29.84 54.68
CA VAL A 455 42.33 -29.46 55.53
C VAL A 455 42.22 -29.98 56.97
N SER A 456 40.99 -30.00 57.54
CA SER A 456 40.79 -30.39 58.95
C SER A 456 40.82 -31.88 59.22
N SER A 457 40.64 -32.75 58.22
CA SER A 457 40.63 -34.20 58.38
C SER A 457 41.99 -34.83 58.77
N THR A 458 42.95 -34.04 59.16
CA THR A 458 44.33 -34.50 59.52
C THR A 458 44.76 -34.23 60.94
N ALA A 459 43.87 -33.80 61.80
CA ALA A 459 44.29 -33.43 63.16
C ALA A 459 43.61 -34.28 64.22
N VAL A 460 43.73 -35.60 64.12
CA VAL A 460 43.30 -36.44 65.24
C VAL A 460 44.31 -37.55 65.46
N ASP A 461 44.67 -37.70 66.71
CA ASP A 461 45.29 -38.78 67.46
C ASP A 461 46.72 -39.15 67.14
N VAL A 462 47.60 -38.52 67.89
CA VAL A 462 48.80 -39.27 68.38
C VAL A 462 49.12 -38.80 69.76
N THR A 463 48.94 -39.66 70.69
CA THR A 463 49.44 -39.57 72.07
C THR A 463 50.80 -40.21 72.15
N GLY A 464 51.81 -39.40 72.45
CA GLY A 464 53.15 -39.92 72.78
C GLY A 464 54.34 -39.12 72.23
N LEU A 465 55.38 -38.93 73.03
CA LEU A 465 56.58 -38.13 72.79
C LEU A 465 57.44 -38.53 71.56
N THR A 466 57.26 -39.75 71.05
CA THR A 466 57.86 -40.22 69.78
C THR A 466 57.09 -39.81 68.52
N ALA A 467 55.90 -39.39 68.69
CA ALA A 467 55.05 -38.92 67.60
C ALA A 467 55.38 -37.51 67.22
N ALA A 468 55.98 -36.66 68.10
CA ALA A 468 56.28 -35.28 67.80
C ALA A 468 57.33 -35.12 66.68
N THR A 469 58.35 -35.99 66.63
CA THR A 469 59.38 -35.94 65.56
C THR A 469 58.84 -36.56 64.26
N MET A 470 57.98 -37.58 64.32
CA MET A 470 57.33 -38.16 63.13
C MET A 470 56.24 -37.22 62.58
N LEU A 471 55.55 -36.52 63.49
CA LEU A 471 54.59 -35.52 63.15
C LEU A 471 55.23 -34.31 62.43
N LEU A 472 56.43 -33.88 62.84
CA LEU A 472 57.15 -32.81 62.15
C LEU A 472 57.55 -33.23 60.72
N VAL A 473 58.06 -34.44 60.54
CA VAL A 473 58.48 -34.96 59.23
C VAL A 473 57.23 -35.24 58.33
N THR A 474 56.19 -35.83 58.88
CA THR A 474 54.94 -36.05 58.12
C THR A 474 54.19 -34.74 57.86
N SER A 475 54.21 -33.79 58.79
CA SER A 475 53.66 -32.47 58.57
C SER A 475 54.40 -31.71 57.48
N PHE A 476 55.73 -31.86 57.40
CA PHE A 476 56.55 -31.25 56.36
C PHE A 476 56.23 -31.79 54.94
N LEU A 477 55.84 -33.06 54.83
CA LEU A 477 55.49 -33.69 53.56
C LEU A 477 53.99 -33.65 53.26
N ILE A 478 53.12 -33.73 54.26
CA ILE A 478 51.67 -33.78 54.09
C ILE A 478 51.06 -32.37 53.85
N LEU A 479 51.54 -31.33 54.52
CA LEU A 479 51.03 -29.98 54.32
C LEU A 479 51.27 -29.39 52.90
N PRO A 480 52.48 -29.50 52.33
CA PRO A 480 52.65 -29.06 50.92
C PRO A 480 51.76 -29.81 49.93
N TYR A 481 51.63 -31.15 50.09
CA TYR A 481 50.77 -31.98 49.26
C TYR A 481 49.30 -31.54 49.38
N LYS A 482 48.80 -31.35 50.61
CA LYS A 482 47.43 -30.90 50.85
C LYS A 482 47.19 -29.47 50.34
N ARG A 483 48.15 -28.56 50.43
CA ARG A 483 48.09 -27.22 49.87
C ARG A 483 47.97 -27.27 48.35
N THR A 484 48.77 -28.06 47.66
CA THR A 484 48.70 -28.23 46.21
C THR A 484 47.36 -28.77 45.80
N LYS A 485 46.86 -29.83 46.47
CA LYS A 485 45.54 -30.40 46.19
C LYS A 485 44.39 -29.41 46.46
N ALA A 486 44.46 -28.61 47.52
CA ALA A 486 43.47 -27.58 47.81
C ALA A 486 43.47 -26.46 46.74
N LYS A 487 44.62 -26.07 46.24
CA LYS A 487 44.77 -25.11 45.16
C LYS A 487 44.17 -25.66 43.85
N GLU A 488 44.53 -26.91 43.49
CA GLU A 488 43.98 -27.57 42.30
C GLU A 488 42.46 -27.64 42.35
N GLU A 489 41.89 -28.06 43.49
CA GLU A 489 40.45 -28.17 43.68
C GLU A 489 39.77 -26.78 43.63
N PHE A 490 40.38 -25.76 44.21
CA PHE A 490 39.87 -24.41 44.16
C PHE A 490 39.89 -23.83 42.74
N THR A 491 41.02 -23.95 42.02
CA THR A 491 41.11 -23.57 40.60
C THR A 491 40.07 -24.28 39.74
N ARG A 492 39.95 -25.60 39.93
CA ARG A 492 38.96 -26.39 39.18
C ARG A 492 37.53 -25.88 39.42
N ARG A 493 37.17 -25.56 40.66
CA ARG A 493 35.83 -25.05 41.01
C ARG A 493 35.59 -23.64 40.45
N ILE A 494 36.57 -22.80 40.48
CA ILE A 494 36.46 -21.46 39.88
C ILE A 494 36.34 -21.54 38.36
N GLU A 495 37.08 -22.42 37.70
CA GLU A 495 36.99 -22.64 36.27
C GLU A 495 35.62 -23.20 35.85
N GLU A 496 35.07 -24.19 36.57
CA GLU A 496 33.72 -24.69 36.38
C GLU A 496 32.70 -23.53 36.49
N LEU A 497 32.84 -22.67 37.51
CA LEU A 497 31.97 -21.53 37.71
C LEU A 497 32.10 -20.49 36.55
N ARG A 498 33.30 -20.21 36.08
CA ARG A 498 33.58 -19.31 34.96
C ARG A 498 32.85 -19.77 33.68
N VAL A 499 33.02 -21.07 33.36
CA VAL A 499 32.38 -21.64 32.18
C VAL A 499 30.85 -21.55 32.29
N GLN A 500 30.29 -22.01 33.41
CA GLN A 500 28.83 -22.02 33.60
C GLN A 500 28.21 -20.63 33.60
N LEU A 501 28.87 -19.66 34.27
CA LEU A 501 28.38 -18.29 34.34
C LEU A 501 28.46 -17.62 32.97
N LYS A 502 29.55 -17.81 32.25
CA LYS A 502 29.72 -17.30 30.88
C LYS A 502 28.67 -17.84 29.93
N GLU A 503 28.46 -19.16 29.90
CA GLU A 503 27.45 -19.82 29.08
C GLU A 503 26.02 -19.33 29.42
N SER A 504 25.75 -19.17 30.72
CA SER A 504 24.45 -18.67 31.18
C SER A 504 24.21 -17.22 30.73
N LEU A 505 25.21 -16.34 30.92
CA LEU A 505 25.09 -14.92 30.51
C LEU A 505 24.97 -14.76 28.99
N ASP A 506 25.76 -15.51 28.22
CA ASP A 506 25.69 -15.48 26.75
C ASP A 506 24.32 -15.96 26.26
N ARG A 507 23.77 -17.03 26.87
CA ARG A 507 22.45 -17.55 26.52
C ARG A 507 21.34 -16.58 26.91
N GLU A 508 21.31 -16.09 28.16
CA GLU A 508 20.24 -15.23 28.66
C GLU A 508 20.24 -13.88 27.93
N SER A 509 21.43 -13.30 27.65
CA SER A 509 21.53 -12.07 26.87
C SER A 509 21.00 -12.23 25.45
N THR A 510 21.32 -13.34 24.79
CA THR A 510 20.83 -13.63 23.44
C THR A 510 19.30 -13.78 23.43
N ILE A 511 18.73 -14.52 24.40
CA ILE A 511 17.28 -14.67 24.53
C ILE A 511 16.59 -13.31 24.72
N GLU A 512 17.18 -12.45 25.54
CA GLU A 512 16.57 -11.13 25.82
C GLU A 512 16.70 -10.19 24.63
N ILE A 513 17.85 -10.14 23.95
CA ILE A 513 18.03 -9.40 22.71
C ILE A 513 16.99 -9.87 21.66
N ASP A 514 16.84 -11.17 21.47
CA ASP A 514 15.86 -11.71 20.53
C ASP A 514 14.43 -11.36 20.92
N ARG A 515 14.10 -11.30 22.21
CA ARG A 515 12.79 -10.86 22.69
C ARG A 515 12.55 -9.38 22.38
N MET A 516 13.53 -8.52 22.67
CA MET A 516 13.47 -7.09 22.42
C MET A 516 13.23 -6.81 20.93
N LEU A 517 13.99 -7.46 20.07
CA LEU A 517 13.86 -7.32 18.62
C LEU A 517 12.52 -7.84 18.10
N ARG A 518 12.03 -8.97 18.62
CA ARG A 518 10.68 -9.47 18.30
C ARG A 518 9.59 -8.47 18.70
N ASN A 519 9.72 -7.77 19.83
CA ASN A 519 8.78 -6.74 20.23
C ASN A 519 8.75 -5.58 19.23
N ILE A 520 9.90 -5.16 18.71
CA ILE A 520 9.98 -4.15 17.66
C ILE A 520 9.34 -4.66 16.38
N THR A 521 9.72 -5.84 15.89
CA THR A 521 9.18 -6.44 14.66
C THR A 521 7.65 -6.61 14.74
N SER A 522 7.14 -7.06 15.90
CA SER A 522 5.70 -7.27 16.09
C SER A 522 4.88 -5.95 16.08
N ALA A 523 5.50 -4.79 16.26
CA ALA A 523 4.83 -3.51 16.07
C ALA A 523 4.46 -3.27 14.60
N PHE A 524 5.15 -3.90 13.64
CA PHE A 524 4.89 -3.80 12.21
C PHE A 524 3.93 -4.88 11.68
N GLU A 525 3.58 -5.90 12.48
CA GLU A 525 2.65 -6.97 12.05
C GLU A 525 1.32 -6.45 11.47
N PRO A 526 0.64 -5.42 12.04
CA PRO A 526 -0.61 -4.93 11.49
C PRO A 526 -0.45 -4.46 10.05
N TYR A 527 0.68 -3.83 9.75
CA TYR A 527 0.96 -3.35 8.41
C TYR A 527 1.39 -4.47 7.46
N GLN A 528 2.16 -5.44 7.92
CA GLN A 528 2.49 -6.63 7.11
C GLN A 528 1.24 -7.41 6.72
N ARG A 529 0.27 -7.56 7.62
CA ARG A 529 -1.04 -8.18 7.33
C ARG A 529 -1.84 -7.34 6.33
N PHE A 530 -1.88 -6.02 6.52
CA PHE A 530 -2.52 -5.11 5.56
C PHE A 530 -1.90 -5.26 4.18
N TYR A 531 -0.56 -5.20 4.08
CA TYR A 531 0.16 -5.38 2.82
C TYR A 531 -0.20 -6.70 2.13
N ALA A 532 -0.15 -7.81 2.86
CA ALA A 532 -0.45 -9.14 2.31
C ALA A 532 -1.89 -9.21 1.79
N THR A 533 -2.87 -8.70 2.57
CA THR A 533 -4.29 -8.70 2.20
C THR A 533 -4.56 -7.81 1.00
N GLU A 534 -4.01 -6.59 0.98
CA GLU A 534 -4.21 -5.65 -0.12
C GLU A 534 -3.48 -6.11 -1.40
N SER A 535 -2.28 -6.65 -1.29
CA SER A 535 -1.58 -7.24 -2.44
C SER A 535 -2.40 -8.37 -3.09
N GLU A 536 -2.96 -9.28 -2.30
CA GLU A 536 -3.80 -10.37 -2.80
C GLU A 536 -5.11 -9.86 -3.43
N LYS A 537 -5.75 -8.84 -2.83
CA LYS A 537 -6.93 -8.20 -3.42
C LYS A 537 -6.61 -7.58 -4.77
N ILE A 538 -5.54 -6.77 -4.82
CA ILE A 538 -5.08 -6.11 -6.04
C ILE A 538 -4.77 -7.12 -7.15
N ASP A 539 -4.10 -8.22 -6.82
CA ASP A 539 -3.75 -9.26 -7.80
C ASP A 539 -4.99 -10.00 -8.31
N ARG A 540 -5.95 -10.30 -7.43
CA ARG A 540 -7.24 -10.89 -7.84
C ARG A 540 -8.06 -9.93 -8.71
N PHE A 541 -8.09 -8.66 -8.37
CA PHE A 541 -8.79 -7.63 -9.14
C PHE A 541 -8.15 -7.44 -10.51
N ALA A 542 -6.82 -7.35 -10.57
CA ALA A 542 -6.07 -7.24 -11.82
C ALA A 542 -6.31 -8.44 -12.75
N ALA A 543 -6.28 -9.67 -12.22
CA ALA A 543 -6.51 -10.88 -12.99
C ALA A 543 -7.92 -10.89 -13.61
N LYS A 544 -8.96 -10.47 -12.85
CA LYS A 544 -10.33 -10.38 -13.36
C LYS A 544 -10.48 -9.31 -14.44
N LEU A 545 -9.91 -8.13 -14.23
CA LEU A 545 -9.95 -7.06 -15.23
C LEU A 545 -9.23 -7.46 -16.52
N THR A 546 -8.13 -8.18 -16.44
CA THR A 546 -7.43 -8.71 -17.61
C THR A 546 -8.29 -9.71 -18.36
N ALA A 547 -8.96 -10.63 -17.67
CA ALA A 547 -9.87 -11.58 -18.31
C ALA A 547 -11.04 -10.88 -19.00
N ILE A 548 -11.62 -9.85 -18.38
CA ILE A 548 -12.70 -9.03 -18.96
C ILE A 548 -12.20 -8.27 -20.19
N ASP A 549 -11.00 -7.66 -20.14
CA ASP A 549 -10.40 -6.94 -21.26
C ASP A 549 -10.15 -7.88 -22.46
N ASP A 550 -9.63 -9.07 -22.21
CA ASP A 550 -9.35 -10.07 -23.24
C ASP A 550 -10.67 -10.57 -23.90
N GLU A 551 -11.70 -10.89 -23.10
CA GLU A 551 -12.99 -11.32 -23.63
C GLU A 551 -13.70 -10.18 -24.41
N ALA A 552 -13.60 -8.93 -23.93
CA ALA A 552 -14.14 -7.77 -24.63
C ALA A 552 -13.49 -7.57 -26.01
N ARG A 553 -12.16 -7.73 -26.08
CA ARG A 553 -11.41 -7.67 -27.36
C ARG A 553 -11.79 -8.79 -28.30
N GLU A 554 -11.97 -10.00 -27.79
CA GLU A 554 -12.39 -11.14 -28.60
C GLU A 554 -13.79 -10.89 -29.20
N ILE A 555 -14.74 -10.41 -28.40
CA ILE A 555 -16.10 -10.09 -28.87
C ILE A 555 -16.04 -8.94 -29.89
N SER A 556 -15.29 -7.87 -29.64
CA SER A 556 -15.12 -6.75 -30.55
C SER A 556 -14.54 -7.21 -31.90
N ALA A 557 -13.54 -8.08 -31.87
CA ALA A 557 -12.97 -8.67 -33.10
C ALA A 557 -13.98 -9.53 -33.87
N ALA A 558 -14.89 -10.22 -33.16
CA ALA A 558 -15.97 -10.99 -33.79
C ALA A 558 -17.04 -10.07 -34.42
N VAL A 559 -17.44 -8.99 -33.72
CA VAL A 559 -18.35 -7.96 -34.23
C VAL A 559 -17.79 -7.25 -35.47
N ALA A 560 -16.48 -7.01 -35.52
CA ALA A 560 -15.83 -6.40 -36.67
C ALA A 560 -15.91 -7.28 -37.97
N ARG A 561 -16.16 -8.59 -37.81
CA ARG A 561 -16.30 -9.54 -38.95
C ARG A 561 -17.74 -9.67 -39.43
N LEU A 562 -18.73 -9.14 -38.68
CA LEU A 562 -20.13 -9.05 -39.11
C LEU A 562 -20.30 -8.02 -40.24
#